data_10b4b3993f217231de008a8170fe87b6
#
_entry.id   10b4b3993f217231de008a8170fe87b6
#
_cell.length_a   1.000
_cell.length_b   1.000
_cell.length_c   1.000
_cell.angle_alpha   90.00
_cell.angle_beta   90.00
_cell.angle_gamma   90.00
#
_symmetry.space_group_name_H-M   'P 1'
#
loop_
_entity.id
_entity.type
_entity.pdbx_description
1 polymer ?
#
loop_
_entity_poly.entity_id
_entity_poly.type
_entity_poly.pdbx_seq_one_letter_code
_entity_poly.pdbx_strand_id
1 'polypeptide(L)'
;TVDNSQPQEIIAKVERSNVKKDGKAFPQNPIDHYFIKSGEALNKLDLRLSVDGRIIKVVNRDEILKNWEYTKIYLDNYFVSEDGHVESTIKGWTKQIDSVIKDEVKYMHSVENDLLYSRFFYGYWLDFGDDNQLVRKQIFPAIFGDARIVLTEVLTVSEKNGKRKIDIAGSLNREASDMTAIAETLGMDETQTDGLTINLKGVCQTDDSGL
;
A
#
# COMPACT_ATOMS: atom_id res chain seq x y z
N THR A 1 -17.71 12.55 -38.03
CA THR A 1 -17.97 12.56 -36.56
C THR A 1 -17.32 11.31 -36.00
N VAL A 2 -16.13 11.47 -35.41
CA VAL A 2 -15.46 10.40 -34.66
C VAL A 2 -16.20 10.30 -33.33
N ASP A 3 -16.78 9.11 -33.07
CA ASP A 3 -17.44 8.81 -31.80
C ASP A 3 -16.36 8.65 -30.71
N ASN A 4 -16.17 9.68 -29.89
CA ASN A 4 -15.19 9.76 -28.82
C ASN A 4 -15.71 9.15 -27.50
N SER A 5 -16.69 8.25 -27.56
CA SER A 5 -17.40 7.70 -26.39
C SER A 5 -16.74 6.48 -25.73
N GLN A 6 -15.56 6.06 -26.14
CA GLN A 6 -14.81 5.06 -25.41
C GLN A 6 -14.09 5.74 -24.22
N PRO A 7 -14.35 5.31 -22.97
CA PRO A 7 -13.59 5.82 -21.86
C PRO A 7 -12.09 5.53 -22.09
N GLN A 8 -11.27 6.59 -22.08
CA GLN A 8 -9.82 6.43 -22.18
C GLN A 8 -9.34 5.60 -21.00
N GLU A 9 -8.96 4.36 -21.25
CA GLU A 9 -8.33 3.51 -20.24
C GLU A 9 -6.89 3.95 -20.06
N ILE A 10 -6.49 4.16 -18.82
CA ILE A 10 -5.13 4.53 -18.46
C ILE A 10 -4.41 3.27 -17.94
N ILE A 11 -3.26 2.95 -18.49
CA ILE A 11 -2.37 1.90 -17.96
C ILE A 11 -1.20 2.57 -17.25
N ALA A 12 -1.16 2.44 -15.92
CA ALA A 12 -0.05 2.91 -15.11
C ALA A 12 0.91 1.76 -14.80
N LYS A 13 2.19 1.95 -15.12
CA LYS A 13 3.25 1.00 -14.75
C LYS A 13 3.95 1.48 -13.50
N VAL A 14 3.92 0.67 -12.46
CA VAL A 14 4.52 0.99 -11.16
C VAL A 14 5.64 0.02 -10.87
N GLU A 15 6.81 0.53 -10.55
CA GLU A 15 7.96 -0.25 -10.12
C GLU A 15 8.46 0.26 -8.77
N ARG A 16 8.56 -0.64 -7.79
CA ARG A 16 9.20 -0.36 -6.51
C ARG A 16 10.69 -0.70 -6.60
N SER A 17 11.53 0.27 -6.31
CA SER A 17 12.98 0.07 -6.28
C SER A 17 13.60 0.73 -5.06
N ASN A 18 14.81 0.33 -4.70
CA ASN A 18 15.60 0.96 -3.63
C ASN A 18 14.88 1.04 -2.27
N VAL A 19 14.13 0.00 -1.91
CA VAL A 19 13.46 -0.08 -0.61
C VAL A 19 14.52 -0.04 0.50
N LYS A 20 14.36 0.88 1.46
CA LYS A 20 15.26 1.06 2.61
C LYS A 20 14.45 1.07 3.90
N LYS A 21 15.05 0.57 4.98
CA LYS A 21 14.53 0.68 6.34
C LYS A 21 15.46 1.58 7.14
N ASP A 22 14.91 2.65 7.72
CA ASP A 22 15.69 3.64 8.50
C ASP A 22 16.89 4.22 7.72
N GLY A 23 16.72 4.43 6.41
CA GLY A 23 17.76 4.94 5.52
C GLY A 23 18.87 3.94 5.16
N LYS A 24 18.84 2.72 5.70
CA LYS A 24 19.83 1.66 5.47
C LYS A 24 19.35 0.68 4.38
N ALA A 25 20.30 0.14 3.63
CA ALA A 25 20.02 -0.93 2.68
C ALA A 25 19.61 -2.20 3.44
N PHE A 26 18.67 -2.89 2.92
CA PHE A 26 18.21 -4.21 3.40
C PHE A 26 19.04 -5.35 2.81
N PRO A 27 18.97 -6.54 3.40
CA PRO A 27 18.36 -6.95 4.67
C PRO A 27 19.31 -6.76 5.87
N GLN A 28 18.75 -6.54 7.08
CA GLN A 28 19.53 -6.44 8.31
C GLN A 28 19.42 -7.70 9.18
N ASN A 29 18.41 -8.52 8.95
CA ASN A 29 18.14 -9.77 9.64
C ASN A 29 17.32 -10.73 8.76
N PRO A 30 17.15 -12.01 9.16
CA PRO A 30 16.39 -13.00 8.37
C PRO A 30 14.94 -12.60 8.11
N ILE A 31 14.28 -11.94 9.05
CA ILE A 31 12.89 -11.49 8.89
C ILE A 31 12.80 -10.41 7.82
N ASP A 32 13.70 -9.42 7.86
CA ASP A 32 13.81 -8.40 6.82
C ASP A 32 14.05 -9.04 5.44
N HIS A 33 14.93 -10.06 5.40
CA HIS A 33 15.21 -10.79 4.16
C HIS A 33 13.95 -11.46 3.59
N TYR A 34 13.15 -12.09 4.46
CA TYR A 34 11.88 -12.69 4.06
C TYR A 34 10.95 -11.67 3.42
N PHE A 35 10.70 -10.53 4.09
CA PHE A 35 9.76 -9.51 3.61
C PHE A 35 10.23 -8.83 2.32
N ILE A 36 11.53 -8.63 2.15
CA ILE A 36 12.04 -8.09 0.90
C ILE A 36 11.84 -9.06 -0.23
N LYS A 37 12.25 -10.32 -0.03
CA LYS A 37 12.15 -11.34 -1.08
C LYS A 37 10.70 -11.63 -1.44
N SER A 38 9.80 -11.74 -0.48
CA SER A 38 8.37 -11.90 -0.76
C SER A 38 7.79 -10.69 -1.51
N GLY A 39 8.27 -9.47 -1.18
CA GLY A 39 7.86 -8.24 -1.86
C GLY A 39 8.39 -8.11 -3.31
N GLU A 40 9.53 -8.72 -3.64
CA GLU A 40 10.12 -8.64 -4.99
C GLU A 40 9.18 -9.15 -6.08
N ALA A 41 8.37 -10.18 -5.79
CA ALA A 41 7.36 -10.69 -6.72
C ALA A 41 6.29 -9.65 -7.08
N LEU A 42 6.09 -8.65 -6.22
CA LEU A 42 5.04 -7.63 -6.30
C LEU A 42 5.62 -6.24 -6.67
N ASN A 43 6.91 -6.15 -6.97
CA ASN A 43 7.58 -4.87 -7.21
C ASN A 43 7.18 -4.19 -8.53
N LYS A 44 6.62 -4.96 -9.48
CA LYS A 44 6.17 -4.43 -10.78
C LYS A 44 4.70 -4.69 -10.95
N LEU A 45 3.92 -3.62 -11.04
CA LEU A 45 2.48 -3.67 -11.26
C LEU A 45 2.12 -2.86 -12.49
N ASP A 46 1.40 -3.48 -13.43
CA ASP A 46 0.71 -2.80 -14.51
C ASP A 46 -0.76 -2.65 -14.09
N LEU A 47 -1.17 -1.43 -13.78
CA LEU A 47 -2.48 -1.11 -13.26
C LEU A 47 -3.35 -0.48 -14.33
N ARG A 48 -4.54 -1.04 -14.58
CA ARG A 48 -5.57 -0.37 -15.36
C ARG A 48 -6.35 0.54 -14.42
N LEU A 49 -6.43 1.81 -14.79
CA LEU A 49 -7.13 2.84 -14.03
C LEU A 49 -8.36 3.32 -14.80
N SER A 50 -9.39 3.70 -14.07
CA SER A 50 -10.49 4.52 -14.59
C SER A 50 -10.05 5.98 -14.78
N VAL A 51 -10.84 6.77 -15.47
CA VAL A 51 -10.57 8.20 -15.69
C VAL A 51 -10.48 9.02 -14.41
N ASP A 52 -11.08 8.54 -13.31
CA ASP A 52 -11.03 9.15 -11.97
C ASP A 52 -9.90 8.54 -11.08
N GLY A 53 -8.99 7.75 -11.67
CA GLY A 53 -7.82 7.22 -11.01
C GLY A 53 -8.05 6.00 -10.11
N ARG A 54 -9.24 5.39 -10.16
CA ARG A 54 -9.48 4.13 -9.43
C ARG A 54 -8.79 2.98 -10.11
N ILE A 55 -8.21 2.09 -9.32
CA ILE A 55 -7.62 0.85 -9.84
C ILE A 55 -8.76 -0.10 -10.24
N ILE A 56 -8.82 -0.44 -11.53
CA ILE A 56 -9.83 -1.37 -12.06
C ILE A 56 -9.29 -2.80 -12.08
N LYS A 57 -8.00 -2.96 -12.43
CA LYS A 57 -7.39 -4.27 -12.63
C LYS A 57 -5.86 -4.21 -12.55
N VAL A 58 -5.26 -5.29 -12.07
CA VAL A 58 -3.82 -5.57 -12.26
C VAL A 58 -3.67 -6.36 -13.56
N VAL A 59 -3.03 -5.74 -14.56
CA VAL A 59 -2.96 -6.28 -15.93
C VAL A 59 -1.94 -7.42 -16.03
N ASN A 60 -0.80 -7.28 -15.35
CA ASN A 60 0.31 -8.25 -15.38
C ASN A 60 0.19 -9.35 -14.30
N ARG A 61 -1.03 -9.72 -13.90
CA ARG A 61 -1.27 -10.68 -12.82
C ARG A 61 -0.59 -12.05 -13.06
N ASP A 62 -0.59 -12.55 -14.29
CA ASP A 62 0.03 -13.84 -14.61
C ASP A 62 1.55 -13.83 -14.39
N GLU A 63 2.19 -12.71 -14.71
CA GLU A 63 3.63 -12.50 -14.43
C GLU A 63 3.89 -12.50 -12.94
N ILE A 64 3.05 -11.82 -12.15
CA ILE A 64 3.15 -11.77 -10.69
C ILE A 64 2.99 -13.17 -10.09
N LEU A 65 1.99 -13.94 -10.52
CA LEU A 65 1.80 -15.32 -10.07
C LEU A 65 3.03 -16.18 -10.35
N LYS A 66 3.59 -16.06 -11.55
CA LYS A 66 4.81 -16.79 -11.92
C LYS A 66 6.01 -16.37 -11.06
N ASN A 67 6.21 -15.07 -10.85
CA ASN A 67 7.30 -14.55 -10.02
C ASN A 67 7.13 -15.01 -8.56
N TRP A 68 5.89 -15.05 -8.07
CA TRP A 68 5.59 -15.55 -6.73
C TRP A 68 5.94 -17.04 -6.56
N GLU A 69 5.66 -17.89 -7.55
CA GLU A 69 6.03 -19.29 -7.49
C GLU A 69 7.56 -19.48 -7.39
N TYR A 70 8.35 -18.70 -8.15
CA TYR A 70 9.81 -18.71 -8.02
C TYR A 70 10.27 -18.19 -6.65
N THR A 71 9.63 -17.15 -6.15
CA THR A 71 9.93 -16.59 -4.84
C THR A 71 9.68 -17.59 -3.71
N LYS A 72 8.57 -18.35 -3.76
CA LYS A 72 8.30 -19.42 -2.78
C LYS A 72 9.39 -20.47 -2.76
N ILE A 73 9.81 -20.97 -3.93
CA ILE A 73 10.88 -21.95 -4.03
C ILE A 73 12.18 -21.40 -3.41
N TYR A 74 12.49 -20.14 -3.65
CA TYR A 74 13.64 -19.48 -3.06
C TYR A 74 13.52 -19.40 -1.53
N LEU A 75 12.38 -18.96 -1.01
CA LEU A 75 12.13 -18.82 0.44
C LEU A 75 12.19 -20.18 1.14
N ASP A 76 11.59 -21.20 0.57
CA ASP A 76 11.62 -22.56 1.10
C ASP A 76 13.06 -23.10 1.18
N ASN A 77 13.89 -22.83 0.18
CA ASN A 77 15.30 -23.26 0.19
C ASN A 77 16.18 -22.43 1.14
N TYR A 78 15.91 -21.13 1.27
CA TYR A 78 16.72 -20.24 2.10
C TYR A 78 16.48 -20.41 3.60
N PHE A 79 15.23 -20.67 3.99
CA PHE A 79 14.82 -20.79 5.40
C PHE A 79 14.69 -22.25 5.87
N VAL A 80 15.45 -23.14 5.27
CA VAL A 80 15.56 -24.53 5.74
C VAL A 80 16.44 -24.56 6.99
N SER A 81 15.95 -25.17 8.07
CA SER A 81 16.71 -25.45 9.27
C SER A 81 17.71 -26.60 9.07
N GLU A 82 18.63 -26.83 10.01
CA GLU A 82 19.65 -27.88 9.92
C GLU A 82 19.07 -29.31 9.81
N ASP A 83 17.85 -29.53 10.31
CA ASP A 83 17.10 -30.78 10.17
C ASP A 83 16.35 -30.93 8.85
N GLY A 84 16.49 -29.98 7.92
CA GLY A 84 15.88 -29.99 6.59
C GLY A 84 14.43 -29.53 6.53
N HIS A 85 13.91 -28.92 7.61
CA HIS A 85 12.55 -28.38 7.63
C HIS A 85 12.55 -26.84 7.50
N VAL A 86 11.62 -26.30 6.74
CA VAL A 86 11.35 -24.86 6.70
C VAL A 86 10.70 -24.43 8.02
N GLU A 87 11.19 -23.35 8.61
CA GLU A 87 10.63 -22.78 9.84
C GLU A 87 9.09 -22.60 9.74
N SER A 88 8.38 -23.06 10.77
CA SER A 88 6.90 -23.05 10.79
C SER A 88 6.31 -21.65 10.59
N THR A 89 6.94 -20.62 11.14
CA THR A 89 6.56 -19.23 11.00
C THR A 89 6.65 -18.78 9.54
N ILE A 90 7.75 -19.10 8.87
CA ILE A 90 7.95 -18.78 7.44
C ILE A 90 6.91 -19.48 6.56
N LYS A 91 6.65 -20.77 6.82
CA LYS A 91 5.56 -21.51 6.14
C LYS A 91 4.21 -20.86 6.33
N GLY A 92 3.91 -20.40 7.56
CA GLY A 92 2.66 -19.71 7.87
C GLY A 92 2.50 -18.42 7.06
N TRP A 93 3.52 -17.57 7.06
CA TRP A 93 3.51 -16.31 6.30
C TRP A 93 3.44 -16.54 4.78
N THR A 94 4.23 -17.48 4.27
CA THR A 94 4.21 -17.84 2.84
C THR A 94 2.83 -18.33 2.41
N LYS A 95 2.17 -19.18 3.22
CA LYS A 95 0.80 -19.65 2.95
C LYS A 95 -0.21 -18.51 2.96
N GLN A 96 -0.07 -17.55 3.87
CA GLN A 96 -0.95 -16.39 3.95
C GLN A 96 -0.81 -15.52 2.69
N ILE A 97 0.41 -15.16 2.29
CA ILE A 97 0.68 -14.40 1.08
C ILE A 97 0.19 -15.17 -0.17
N ASP A 98 0.46 -16.46 -0.26
CA ASP A 98 -0.01 -17.33 -1.36
C ASP A 98 -1.52 -17.30 -1.51
N SER A 99 -2.26 -17.34 -0.39
CA SER A 99 -3.73 -17.29 -0.38
C SER A 99 -4.27 -15.96 -0.89
N VAL A 100 -3.56 -14.85 -0.65
CA VAL A 100 -3.94 -13.52 -1.15
C VAL A 100 -3.61 -13.40 -2.63
N ILE A 101 -2.39 -13.73 -3.04
CA ILE A 101 -1.95 -13.55 -4.43
C ILE A 101 -2.76 -14.45 -5.39
N LYS A 102 -3.10 -15.67 -5.00
CA LYS A 102 -3.87 -16.60 -5.84
C LYS A 102 -5.34 -16.25 -5.98
N ASP A 103 -5.92 -15.61 -4.98
CA ASP A 103 -7.30 -15.13 -5.01
C ASP A 103 -7.35 -13.74 -5.64
N GLU A 104 -7.96 -13.62 -6.82
CA GLU A 104 -8.01 -12.36 -7.58
C GLU A 104 -8.70 -11.25 -6.79
N VAL A 105 -9.77 -11.55 -6.08
CA VAL A 105 -10.53 -10.57 -5.30
C VAL A 105 -9.71 -10.07 -4.11
N LYS A 106 -9.10 -10.99 -3.35
CA LYS A 106 -8.23 -10.61 -2.22
C LYS A 106 -7.01 -9.83 -2.69
N TYR A 107 -6.42 -10.24 -3.80
CA TYR A 107 -5.27 -9.56 -4.36
C TYR A 107 -5.61 -8.13 -4.81
N MET A 108 -6.70 -7.95 -5.56
CA MET A 108 -7.19 -6.63 -5.93
C MET A 108 -7.44 -5.76 -4.70
N HIS A 109 -8.15 -6.31 -3.71
CA HIS A 109 -8.39 -5.59 -2.46
C HIS A 109 -7.10 -5.20 -1.74
N SER A 110 -6.07 -6.06 -1.74
CA SER A 110 -4.77 -5.72 -1.16
C SER A 110 -4.07 -4.58 -1.90
N VAL A 111 -4.15 -4.55 -3.23
CA VAL A 111 -3.59 -3.47 -4.06
C VAL A 111 -4.36 -2.16 -3.87
N GLU A 112 -5.69 -2.20 -3.85
CA GLU A 112 -6.53 -1.03 -3.61
C GLU A 112 -6.31 -0.40 -2.22
N ASN A 113 -6.02 -1.22 -1.22
CA ASN A 113 -5.74 -0.77 0.15
C ASN A 113 -4.25 -0.46 0.40
N ASP A 114 -3.38 -0.72 -0.56
CA ASP A 114 -1.97 -0.32 -0.45
C ASP A 114 -1.88 1.21 -0.43
N LEU A 115 -1.28 1.73 0.63
CA LEU A 115 -1.20 3.16 0.89
C LEU A 115 -0.52 3.94 -0.24
N LEU A 116 0.46 3.34 -0.90
CA LEU A 116 1.15 3.96 -2.01
C LEU A 116 0.22 4.12 -3.22
N TYR A 117 -0.42 3.03 -3.64
CA TYR A 117 -1.21 3.04 -4.87
C TYR A 117 -2.53 3.80 -4.69
N SER A 118 -3.25 3.55 -3.60
CA SER A 118 -4.52 4.23 -3.33
C SER A 118 -4.35 5.73 -3.18
N ARG A 119 -3.20 6.19 -2.68
CA ARG A 119 -2.95 7.62 -2.50
C ARG A 119 -2.42 8.28 -3.74
N PHE A 120 -1.47 7.63 -4.42
CA PHE A 120 -0.85 8.18 -5.61
C PHE A 120 -1.88 8.38 -6.72
N PHE A 121 -2.64 7.34 -7.04
CA PHE A 121 -3.58 7.42 -8.15
C PHE A 121 -4.87 8.13 -7.76
N TYR A 122 -5.51 7.74 -6.69
CA TYR A 122 -6.79 8.31 -6.29
C TYR A 122 -6.70 9.79 -5.88
N GLY A 123 -5.59 10.18 -5.22
CA GLY A 123 -5.36 11.58 -4.84
C GLY A 123 -5.17 12.51 -6.02
N TYR A 124 -4.60 12.02 -7.12
CA TYR A 124 -4.25 12.85 -8.26
C TYR A 124 -5.44 13.38 -9.06
N TRP A 125 -6.50 12.57 -9.16
CA TRP A 125 -7.72 12.92 -9.91
C TRP A 125 -8.85 13.47 -9.04
N LEU A 126 -8.62 13.67 -7.75
CA LEU A 126 -9.61 14.25 -6.87
C LEU A 126 -9.88 15.72 -7.24
N ASP A 127 -11.15 16.11 -7.15
CA ASP A 127 -11.54 17.50 -7.17
C ASP A 127 -11.28 18.11 -5.78
N PHE A 128 -10.41 19.12 -5.74
CA PHE A 128 -10.04 19.82 -4.51
C PHE A 128 -10.89 21.06 -4.27
N GLY A 129 -11.81 21.38 -5.18
CA GLY A 129 -12.62 22.59 -5.10
C GLY A 129 -11.80 23.89 -5.15
N ASP A 130 -12.46 25.00 -4.87
CA ASP A 130 -11.86 26.35 -4.96
C ASP A 130 -10.75 26.58 -3.89
N ASP A 131 -10.83 25.90 -2.75
CA ASP A 131 -9.88 26.04 -1.65
C ASP A 131 -8.58 25.24 -1.85
N ASN A 132 -8.47 24.49 -2.94
CA ASN A 132 -7.34 23.60 -3.20
C ASN A 132 -7.07 22.59 -2.06
N GLN A 133 -8.09 22.26 -1.29
CA GLN A 133 -8.02 21.34 -0.17
C GLN A 133 -9.16 20.32 -0.22
N LEU A 134 -8.83 19.10 0.22
CA LEU A 134 -9.80 18.04 0.44
C LEU A 134 -9.57 17.41 1.80
N VAL A 135 -10.65 17.32 2.58
CA VAL A 135 -10.64 16.60 3.87
C VAL A 135 -11.37 15.28 3.70
N ARG A 136 -10.74 14.18 4.09
CA ARG A 136 -11.36 12.85 4.03
C ARG A 136 -11.02 11.99 5.23
N LYS A 137 -11.82 10.95 5.47
CA LYS A 137 -11.51 9.89 6.43
C LYS A 137 -10.95 8.69 5.67
N GLN A 138 -9.79 8.21 6.09
CA GLN A 138 -9.13 7.04 5.52
C GLN A 138 -9.01 5.94 6.57
N ILE A 139 -9.45 4.73 6.22
CA ILE A 139 -9.28 3.55 7.06
C ILE A 139 -7.91 2.94 6.76
N PHE A 140 -7.18 2.62 7.83
CA PHE A 140 -5.92 1.90 7.76
C PHE A 140 -6.11 0.50 8.31
N PRO A 141 -6.15 -0.51 7.45
CA PRO A 141 -6.22 -1.89 7.92
C PRO A 141 -4.88 -2.36 8.47
N ALA A 142 -4.94 -3.19 9.51
CA ALA A 142 -3.86 -4.06 9.96
C ALA A 142 -2.53 -3.40 10.41
N ILE A 143 -2.52 -2.13 10.83
CA ILE A 143 -1.32 -1.55 11.46
C ILE A 143 -1.14 -2.07 12.88
N PHE A 144 -2.26 -2.25 13.62
CA PHE A 144 -2.28 -2.80 14.96
C PHE A 144 -3.25 -4.00 14.99
N GLY A 145 -2.81 -5.16 14.49
CA GLY A 145 -3.67 -6.36 14.42
C GLY A 145 -4.94 -6.10 13.61
N ASP A 146 -6.09 -6.50 14.15
CA ASP A 146 -7.40 -6.30 13.52
C ASP A 146 -8.06 -4.96 13.89
N ALA A 147 -7.38 -4.11 14.67
CA ALA A 147 -7.91 -2.84 15.12
C ALA A 147 -8.15 -1.88 13.92
N ARG A 148 -9.36 -1.35 13.84
CA ARG A 148 -9.72 -0.35 12.85
C ARG A 148 -9.13 1.00 13.23
N ILE A 149 -8.20 1.50 12.41
CA ILE A 149 -7.65 2.84 12.54
C ILE A 149 -8.24 3.73 11.46
N VAL A 150 -8.72 4.89 11.84
CA VAL A 150 -9.20 5.92 10.92
C VAL A 150 -8.36 7.17 11.10
N LEU A 151 -7.80 7.68 10.01
CA LEU A 151 -7.18 9.00 9.98
C LEU A 151 -8.12 10.01 9.33
N THR A 152 -8.16 11.21 9.87
CA THR A 152 -8.65 12.37 9.13
C THR A 152 -7.47 12.93 8.35
N GLU A 153 -7.60 12.98 7.04
CA GLU A 153 -6.57 13.45 6.12
C GLU A 153 -6.98 14.79 5.50
N VAL A 154 -6.03 15.69 5.45
CA VAL A 154 -6.10 16.92 4.69
C VAL A 154 -5.12 16.79 3.52
N LEU A 155 -5.63 16.83 2.31
CA LEU A 155 -4.87 16.87 1.08
C LEU A 155 -4.88 18.31 0.58
N THR A 156 -3.72 18.88 0.29
CA THR A 156 -3.60 20.23 -0.27
C THR A 156 -2.89 20.14 -1.60
N VAL A 157 -3.53 20.65 -2.65
CA VAL A 157 -2.96 20.69 -4.00
C VAL A 157 -2.29 22.03 -4.26
N SER A 158 -1.14 22.01 -4.91
CA SER A 158 -0.47 23.18 -5.43
C SER A 158 0.07 22.90 -6.82
N GLU A 159 0.07 23.90 -7.69
CA GLU A 159 0.65 23.82 -9.02
C GLU A 159 1.77 24.84 -9.16
N LYS A 160 2.91 24.41 -9.63
CA LYS A 160 4.06 25.29 -9.91
C LYS A 160 4.80 24.79 -11.13
N ASN A 161 4.96 25.66 -12.13
CA ASN A 161 5.67 25.37 -13.38
C ASN A 161 5.14 24.11 -14.11
N GLY A 162 3.81 23.95 -14.18
CA GLY A 162 3.16 22.79 -14.78
C GLY A 162 3.21 21.51 -13.93
N LYS A 163 3.87 21.53 -12.78
CA LYS A 163 3.96 20.38 -11.87
C LYS A 163 2.87 20.48 -10.82
N ARG A 164 2.10 19.40 -10.68
CA ARG A 164 1.12 19.27 -9.61
C ARG A 164 1.74 18.58 -8.41
N LYS A 165 1.60 19.20 -7.24
CA LYS A 165 2.05 18.67 -5.97
C LYS A 165 0.85 18.53 -5.04
N ILE A 166 0.74 17.37 -4.40
CA ILE A 166 -0.28 17.09 -3.37
C ILE A 166 0.46 16.83 -2.07
N ASP A 167 0.29 17.71 -1.10
CA ASP A 167 0.75 17.51 0.28
C ASP A 167 -0.36 16.81 1.07
N ILE A 168 -0.02 15.76 1.80
CA ILE A 168 -0.94 14.94 2.58
C ILE A 168 -0.55 15.06 4.05
N ALA A 169 -1.49 15.51 4.88
CA ALA A 169 -1.37 15.49 6.32
C ALA A 169 -2.53 14.69 6.93
N GLY A 170 -2.23 13.72 7.75
CA GLY A 170 -3.24 12.89 8.41
C GLY A 170 -3.05 12.86 9.91
N SER A 171 -4.15 12.83 10.66
CA SER A 171 -4.16 12.68 12.12
C SER A 171 -5.19 11.64 12.54
N LEU A 172 -4.91 10.96 13.66
CA LEU A 172 -5.81 9.95 14.23
C LEU A 172 -7.19 10.54 14.50
N ASN A 173 -8.20 9.93 13.90
CA ASN A 173 -9.60 10.19 14.22
C ASN A 173 -10.04 9.20 15.31
N ARG A 174 -9.97 9.62 16.57
CA ARG A 174 -10.25 8.78 17.73
C ARG A 174 -11.69 8.27 17.77
N GLU A 175 -12.66 9.14 17.41
CA GLU A 175 -14.08 8.79 17.41
C GLU A 175 -14.44 7.71 16.39
N ALA A 176 -13.72 7.67 15.27
CA ALA A 176 -13.96 6.72 14.20
C ALA A 176 -13.07 5.46 14.29
N SER A 177 -12.05 5.48 15.17
CA SER A 177 -11.10 4.38 15.37
C SER A 177 -11.53 3.48 16.52
N ASP A 178 -11.13 2.22 16.46
CA ASP A 178 -11.32 1.26 17.55
C ASP A 178 -10.21 1.42 18.59
N MET A 179 -10.38 2.41 19.50
CA MET A 179 -9.35 2.75 20.47
C MET A 179 -9.14 1.63 21.51
N THR A 180 -10.17 0.84 21.81
CA THR A 180 -10.07 -0.31 22.73
C THR A 180 -9.17 -1.40 22.13
N ALA A 181 -9.43 -1.81 20.89
CA ALA A 181 -8.60 -2.80 20.21
C ALA A 181 -7.16 -2.33 19.98
N ILE A 182 -6.97 -1.01 19.75
CA ILE A 182 -5.63 -0.40 19.66
C ILE A 182 -4.91 -0.51 21.01
N ALA A 183 -5.57 -0.17 22.11
CA ALA A 183 -5.02 -0.27 23.47
C ALA A 183 -4.60 -1.70 23.80
N GLU A 184 -5.47 -2.66 23.56
CA GLU A 184 -5.20 -4.10 23.76
C GLU A 184 -3.99 -4.56 22.97
N THR A 185 -3.89 -4.19 21.69
CA THR A 185 -2.78 -4.58 20.81
C THR A 185 -1.44 -3.99 21.29
N LEU A 186 -1.47 -2.76 21.82
CA LEU A 186 -0.28 -2.08 22.35
C LEU A 186 0.03 -2.43 23.80
N GLY A 187 -0.83 -3.23 24.49
CA GLY A 187 -0.70 -3.53 25.91
C GLY A 187 -0.84 -2.29 26.80
N MET A 188 -1.69 -1.34 26.40
CA MET A 188 -1.95 -0.07 27.08
C MET A 188 -3.32 -0.12 27.76
N ASP A 189 -3.47 0.59 28.86
CA ASP A 189 -4.79 0.89 29.43
C ASP A 189 -5.54 1.92 28.59
N GLU A 190 -6.87 1.90 28.60
CA GLU A 190 -7.69 2.86 27.85
C GLU A 190 -7.31 4.33 28.18
N THR A 191 -7.00 4.62 29.43
CA THR A 191 -6.58 5.96 29.86
C THR A 191 -5.23 6.40 29.26
N GLN A 192 -4.36 5.45 28.95
CA GLN A 192 -3.06 5.72 28.34
C GLN A 192 -3.20 6.06 26.84
N THR A 193 -4.31 5.64 26.23
CA THR A 193 -4.57 5.98 24.83
C THR A 193 -4.86 7.47 24.61
N ASP A 194 -5.22 8.23 25.65
CA ASP A 194 -5.52 9.67 25.54
C ASP A 194 -4.34 10.47 24.97
N GLY A 195 -3.12 10.03 25.27
CA GLY A 195 -1.89 10.61 24.73
C GLY A 195 -1.45 10.06 23.37
N LEU A 196 -2.13 9.01 22.84
CA LEU A 196 -1.74 8.38 21.60
C LEU A 196 -2.03 9.29 20.40
N THR A 197 -0.99 9.60 19.65
CA THR A 197 -1.08 10.36 18.40
C THR A 197 -0.54 9.51 17.24
N ILE A 198 -1.28 9.46 16.14
CA ILE A 198 -0.82 8.89 14.89
C ILE A 198 -0.87 10.00 13.85
N ASN A 199 0.29 10.35 13.31
CA ASN A 199 0.41 11.37 12.29
C ASN A 199 0.97 10.75 11.01
N LEU A 200 0.37 11.13 9.88
CA LEU A 200 0.82 10.78 8.56
C LEU A 200 1.27 12.05 7.84
N LYS A 201 2.38 11.95 7.12
CA LYS A 201 2.81 12.97 6.17
C LYS A 201 3.19 12.30 4.86
N GLY A 202 2.76 12.87 3.76
CA GLY A 202 3.08 12.39 2.42
C GLY A 202 3.14 13.54 1.43
N VAL A 203 3.87 13.34 0.35
CA VAL A 203 3.94 14.25 -0.79
C VAL A 203 3.88 13.41 -2.04
N CYS A 204 2.93 13.74 -2.93
CA CYS A 204 2.88 13.20 -4.29
C CYS A 204 3.20 14.36 -5.23
N GLN A 205 4.10 14.14 -6.18
CA GLN A 205 4.48 15.14 -7.17
C GLN A 205 4.62 14.47 -8.53
N THR A 206 4.05 15.10 -9.57
CA THR A 206 4.32 14.69 -10.96
C THR A 206 5.47 15.52 -11.51
N ASP A 207 6.23 14.93 -12.40
CA ASP A 207 7.16 15.63 -13.26
C ASP A 207 6.50 16.02 -14.58
N ASP A 208 7.25 16.73 -15.44
CA ASP A 208 6.73 17.25 -16.72
C ASP A 208 6.46 16.15 -17.78
N SER A 209 6.75 14.88 -17.45
CA SER A 209 6.52 13.76 -18.38
C SER A 209 5.04 13.38 -18.50
N GLY A 210 4.17 14.09 -17.78
CA GLY A 210 2.71 14.02 -17.86
C GLY A 210 2.12 12.60 -17.93
N LEU A 211 1.26 12.27 -17.03
CA LEU A 211 0.33 11.17 -17.29
C LEU A 211 -0.73 11.61 -18.29
#